data_e69abe8fe0abe22f93994f09d1f58a9e
#
_entry.id   e69abe8fe0abe22f93994f09d1f58a9e
#
_cell.length_a   1.000
_cell.length_b   1.000
_cell.length_c   1.000
_cell.angle_alpha   90.00
_cell.angle_beta   90.00
_cell.angle_gamma   90.00
#
_symmetry.space_group_name_H-M   'P 1'
#
loop_
_entity.id
_entity.type
_entity.pdbx_description
1 polymer ?
#
loop_
_entity_poly.entity_id
_entity_poly.type
_entity_poly.pdbx_seq_one_letter_code
_entity_poly.pdbx_strand_id
1 'polypeptide(L)'
;MPLRVRSIHAQDMVVSTGQAGQRCAINVSGDVHKDDVERGDWLCGDNCIGTTTRFDAHVRLLTDAAFPLKHLTRVKLHIGAKQAEANLIILRNEHSANRRISPGDDAYAQFVTDRPILCCRGDRFLIRDYGETATLGGGIVLDPHGAVRHRSSASRLAFLAAMRKDPIEEALRAALEEDDGILEYDSLLRAWNLDPGKRPGRLLKGVARIES
;
A
#
# COMPACT_ATOMS: atom_id res chain seq x y z
N MET A 1 -3.61 12.27 -15.43
CA MET A 1 -3.47 13.57 -16.09
C MET A 1 -1.99 13.79 -16.37
N PRO A 2 -1.56 13.93 -17.63
CA PRO A 2 -0.16 14.11 -17.98
C PRO A 2 0.31 15.53 -17.63
N LEU A 3 1.47 15.62 -16.98
CA LEU A 3 2.10 16.87 -16.55
C LEU A 3 3.54 16.94 -17.02
N ARG A 4 4.03 18.15 -17.27
CA ARG A 4 5.44 18.39 -17.56
C ARG A 4 6.09 19.15 -16.41
N VAL A 5 7.17 18.62 -15.85
CA VAL A 5 7.97 19.32 -14.86
C VAL A 5 8.77 20.43 -15.55
N ARG A 6 8.63 21.67 -15.06
CA ARG A 6 9.36 22.85 -15.55
C ARG A 6 10.60 23.17 -14.73
N SER A 7 10.49 23.08 -13.41
CA SER A 7 11.60 23.28 -12.50
C SER A 7 11.41 22.52 -11.21
N ILE A 8 12.50 22.20 -10.57
CA ILE A 8 12.55 21.57 -9.25
C ILE A 8 13.39 22.46 -8.34
N HIS A 9 12.87 22.73 -7.16
CA HIS A 9 13.57 23.44 -6.10
C HIS A 9 13.71 22.50 -4.89
N ALA A 10 14.94 22.32 -4.43
CA ALA A 10 15.25 21.59 -3.21
C ALA A 10 16.13 22.45 -2.33
N GLN A 11 15.82 22.60 -1.04
CA GLN A 11 16.59 23.41 -0.08
C GLN A 11 16.83 24.85 -0.60
N ASP A 12 15.78 25.48 -1.12
CA ASP A 12 15.77 26.85 -1.68
C ASP A 12 16.69 27.07 -2.90
N MET A 13 17.20 26.00 -3.51
CA MET A 13 17.99 26.04 -4.73
C MET A 13 17.28 25.38 -5.90
N VAL A 14 17.46 25.92 -7.10
CA VAL A 14 17.04 25.25 -8.34
C VAL A 14 17.95 24.06 -8.59
N VAL A 15 17.36 22.89 -8.78
CA VAL A 15 18.09 21.64 -9.05
C VAL A 15 17.55 20.97 -10.30
N SER A 16 18.39 20.21 -10.98
CA SER A 16 17.98 19.40 -12.14
C SER A 16 17.31 18.09 -11.75
N THR A 17 17.54 17.61 -10.54
CA THR A 17 17.09 16.30 -10.07
C THR A 17 16.71 16.37 -8.59
N GLY A 18 15.55 15.86 -8.23
CA GLY A 18 15.17 15.59 -6.86
C GLY A 18 15.57 14.16 -6.47
N GLN A 19 16.00 13.96 -5.24
CA GLN A 19 16.37 12.64 -4.70
C GLN A 19 15.35 12.14 -3.70
N ALA A 20 15.22 10.82 -3.56
CA ALA A 20 14.37 10.21 -2.55
C ALA A 20 14.74 10.72 -1.14
N GLY A 21 13.71 11.06 -0.35
CA GLY A 21 13.87 11.66 0.98
C GLY A 21 14.01 13.19 1.00
N GLN A 22 14.17 13.84 -0.16
CA GLN A 22 14.18 15.30 -0.22
C GLN A 22 12.76 15.87 -0.25
N ARG A 23 12.59 17.03 0.40
CA ARG A 23 11.44 17.89 0.19
C ARG A 23 11.70 18.80 -0.99
N CYS A 24 10.94 18.63 -2.07
CA CYS A 24 11.06 19.41 -3.28
C CYS A 24 9.80 20.24 -3.55
N ALA A 25 9.96 21.47 -4.02
CA ALA A 25 8.90 22.21 -4.69
C ALA A 25 9.03 21.96 -6.20
N ILE A 26 7.99 21.46 -6.82
CA ILE A 26 7.98 21.07 -8.24
C ILE A 26 7.01 21.99 -8.97
N ASN A 27 7.50 22.73 -9.95
CA ASN A 27 6.68 23.52 -10.84
C ASN A 27 6.29 22.65 -12.03
N VAL A 28 5.00 22.50 -12.26
CA VAL A 28 4.45 21.68 -13.35
C VAL A 28 3.65 22.53 -14.32
N SER A 29 3.51 22.05 -15.54
CA SER A 29 2.62 22.59 -16.56
C SER A 29 1.90 21.45 -17.26
N GLY A 30 0.73 21.75 -17.78
CA GLY A 30 -0.18 20.83 -18.43
C GLY A 30 -1.59 21.39 -18.38
N ASP A 31 -2.55 20.58 -18.74
CA ASP A 31 -3.97 20.89 -18.57
C ASP A 31 -4.38 20.58 -17.11
N VAL A 32 -3.89 21.44 -16.20
CA VAL A 32 -4.09 21.30 -14.76
C VAL A 32 -4.27 22.67 -14.12
N HIS A 33 -5.32 22.84 -13.36
CA HIS A 33 -5.56 24.00 -12.51
C HIS A 33 -5.13 23.70 -11.08
N LYS A 34 -4.89 24.75 -10.31
CA LYS A 34 -4.47 24.62 -8.89
C LYS A 34 -5.48 23.80 -8.07
N ASP A 35 -6.75 23.92 -8.39
CA ASP A 35 -7.86 23.26 -7.67
C ASP A 35 -8.02 21.77 -8.06
N ASP A 36 -7.32 21.31 -9.10
CA ASP A 36 -7.27 19.90 -9.50
C ASP A 36 -6.27 19.08 -8.70
N VAL A 37 -5.43 19.74 -7.88
CA VAL A 37 -4.39 19.09 -7.08
C VAL A 37 -4.72 19.23 -5.61
N GLU A 38 -4.94 18.10 -4.96
CA GLU A 38 -5.22 18.04 -3.53
C GLU A 38 -4.02 17.55 -2.73
N ARG A 39 -4.02 17.88 -1.43
CA ARG A 39 -3.05 17.30 -0.50
C ARG A 39 -3.15 15.78 -0.49
N GLY A 40 -2.00 15.13 -0.70
CA GLY A 40 -1.90 13.68 -0.74
C GLY A 40 -2.01 13.09 -2.14
N ASP A 41 -2.14 13.91 -3.18
CA ASP A 41 -1.98 13.45 -4.55
C ASP A 41 -0.53 13.13 -4.86
N TRP A 42 -0.34 12.22 -5.79
CA TRP A 42 0.98 11.74 -6.18
C TRP A 42 1.35 12.25 -7.57
N LEU A 43 2.58 12.73 -7.70
CA LEU A 43 3.20 12.95 -8.99
C LEU A 43 3.99 11.68 -9.35
N CYS A 44 3.57 11.01 -10.39
CA CYS A 44 4.11 9.72 -10.79
C CYS A 44 4.70 9.77 -12.20
N GLY A 45 5.63 8.87 -12.49
CA GLY A 45 6.00 8.56 -13.87
C GLY A 45 4.91 7.74 -14.58
N ASP A 46 5.11 7.50 -15.88
CA ASP A 46 4.11 6.83 -16.74
C ASP A 46 3.77 5.39 -16.29
N ASN A 47 4.65 4.75 -15.54
CA ASN A 47 4.49 3.38 -15.05
C ASN A 47 3.95 3.31 -13.61
N CYS A 48 3.34 4.37 -13.11
CA CYS A 48 2.77 4.39 -11.77
C CYS A 48 1.66 3.33 -11.63
N ILE A 49 1.59 2.74 -10.43
CA ILE A 49 0.44 1.94 -10.05
C ILE A 49 -0.83 2.80 -10.11
N GLY A 50 -1.91 2.22 -10.57
CA GLY A 50 -3.22 2.88 -10.56
C GLY A 50 -3.74 3.09 -9.14
N THR A 51 -4.74 3.95 -9.00
CA THR A 51 -5.46 4.11 -7.74
C THR A 51 -6.32 2.88 -7.43
N THR A 52 -6.54 2.64 -6.14
CA THR A 52 -7.38 1.55 -5.65
C THR A 52 -8.38 2.05 -4.62
N THR A 53 -9.52 1.39 -4.53
CA THR A 53 -10.47 1.55 -3.41
C THR A 53 -10.40 0.38 -2.44
N ARG A 54 -9.42 -0.55 -2.63
CA ARG A 54 -9.35 -1.77 -1.84
C ARG A 54 -7.91 -2.27 -1.78
N PHE A 55 -7.38 -2.41 -0.57
CA PHE A 55 -6.05 -2.98 -0.37
C PHE A 55 -6.02 -3.91 0.84
N ASP A 56 -5.13 -4.88 0.83
CA ASP A 56 -4.88 -5.79 1.92
C ASP A 56 -3.64 -5.39 2.70
N ALA A 57 -3.67 -5.55 4.00
CA ALA A 57 -2.64 -5.07 4.90
C ALA A 57 -2.42 -5.99 6.10
N HIS A 58 -1.27 -5.86 6.72
CA HIS A 58 -1.01 -6.30 8.08
C HIS A 58 -1.20 -5.11 9.02
N VAL A 59 -2.07 -5.27 10.00
CA VAL A 59 -2.50 -4.22 10.94
C VAL A 59 -2.06 -4.60 12.34
N ARG A 60 -1.61 -3.62 13.11
CA ARG A 60 -1.36 -3.74 14.55
C ARG A 60 -2.06 -2.63 15.31
N LEU A 61 -2.84 -2.97 16.33
CA LEU A 61 -3.38 -1.99 17.27
C LEU A 61 -2.34 -1.61 18.31
N LEU A 62 -2.39 -0.36 18.75
CA LEU A 62 -1.61 0.10 19.89
C LEU A 62 -2.08 -0.64 21.15
N THR A 63 -1.16 -0.85 22.07
CA THR A 63 -1.48 -1.51 23.37
C THR A 63 -2.42 -0.68 24.23
N ASP A 64 -2.38 0.62 24.05
CA ASP A 64 -3.22 1.64 24.72
C ASP A 64 -4.37 2.14 23.82
N ALA A 65 -4.67 1.42 22.73
CA ALA A 65 -5.81 1.79 21.89
C ALA A 65 -7.10 1.85 22.71
N ALA A 66 -7.87 2.92 22.53
CA ALA A 66 -9.06 3.20 23.33
C ALA A 66 -10.13 2.11 23.30
N PHE A 67 -10.19 1.36 22.18
CA PHE A 67 -11.15 0.26 22.00
C PHE A 67 -10.65 -0.71 20.92
N PRO A 68 -11.13 -1.95 20.95
CA PRO A 68 -10.81 -2.95 19.93
C PRO A 68 -11.53 -2.64 18.61
N LEU A 69 -10.91 -2.98 17.50
CA LEU A 69 -11.53 -2.90 16.18
C LEU A 69 -12.33 -4.17 15.89
N LYS A 70 -13.58 -3.98 15.50
CA LYS A 70 -14.46 -5.06 15.06
C LYS A 70 -14.48 -5.12 13.52
N HIS A 71 -14.88 -6.26 12.98
CA HIS A 71 -15.14 -6.40 11.56
C HIS A 71 -16.18 -5.38 11.09
N LEU A 72 -15.93 -4.73 9.95
CA LEU A 72 -16.72 -3.63 9.37
C LEU A 72 -16.69 -2.31 10.17
N THR A 73 -15.80 -2.15 11.14
CA THR A 73 -15.60 -0.84 11.77
C THR A 73 -15.16 0.19 10.74
N ARG A 74 -15.83 1.34 10.75
CA ARG A 74 -15.44 2.51 9.94
C ARG A 74 -14.34 3.28 10.65
N VAL A 75 -13.27 3.56 9.92
CA VAL A 75 -12.06 4.21 10.44
C VAL A 75 -11.58 5.30 9.47
N LYS A 76 -10.73 6.19 9.97
CA LYS A 76 -9.95 7.11 9.16
C LYS A 76 -8.55 6.54 8.93
N LEU A 77 -8.13 6.49 7.68
CA LEU A 77 -6.79 6.09 7.28
C LEU A 77 -5.97 7.31 6.92
N HIS A 78 -4.71 7.32 7.39
CA HIS A 78 -3.70 8.28 6.96
C HIS A 78 -2.56 7.51 6.31
N ILE A 79 -2.43 7.66 4.99
CA ILE A 79 -1.39 7.01 4.20
C ILE A 79 -0.64 8.07 3.39
N GLY A 80 0.69 8.19 3.62
CA GLY A 80 1.43 9.34 3.13
C GLY A 80 0.81 10.65 3.64
N ALA A 81 0.44 11.55 2.72
CA ALA A 81 -0.27 12.80 3.04
C ALA A 81 -1.78 12.72 2.77
N LYS A 82 -2.28 11.59 2.24
CA LYS A 82 -3.72 11.37 1.96
C LYS A 82 -4.45 10.86 3.18
N GLN A 83 -5.67 11.34 3.33
CA GLN A 83 -6.64 10.86 4.32
C GLN A 83 -7.85 10.28 3.59
N ALA A 84 -8.33 9.13 4.03
CA ALA A 84 -9.51 8.48 3.47
C ALA A 84 -10.33 7.80 4.57
N GLU A 85 -11.64 7.75 4.39
CA GLU A 85 -12.51 6.88 5.19
C GLU A 85 -12.45 5.46 4.64
N ALA A 86 -12.48 4.49 5.53
CA ALA A 86 -12.45 3.09 5.13
C ALA A 86 -13.26 2.20 6.06
N ASN A 87 -13.80 1.12 5.49
CA ASN A 87 -14.33 0.01 6.26
C ASN A 87 -13.25 -1.05 6.44
N LEU A 88 -12.99 -1.42 7.68
CA LEU A 88 -12.06 -2.47 8.06
C LEU A 88 -12.72 -3.86 7.93
N ILE A 89 -12.17 -4.71 7.10
CA ILE A 89 -12.59 -6.11 6.95
C ILE A 89 -11.49 -6.99 7.53
N ILE A 90 -11.71 -7.61 8.66
CA ILE A 90 -10.74 -8.53 9.27
C ILE A 90 -10.75 -9.84 8.47
N LEU A 91 -9.60 -10.20 7.91
CA LEU A 91 -9.40 -11.42 7.14
C LEU A 91 -9.02 -12.57 8.07
N ARG A 92 -8.02 -12.37 8.91
CA ARG A 92 -7.54 -13.32 9.92
C ARG A 92 -6.96 -12.56 11.10
N ASN A 93 -7.33 -12.99 12.29
CA ASN A 93 -6.64 -12.62 13.52
C ASN A 93 -5.97 -13.89 14.08
N GLU A 94 -4.65 -13.86 14.25
CA GLU A 94 -3.89 -15.02 14.74
C GLU A 94 -4.12 -15.28 16.22
N HIS A 95 -4.59 -14.27 16.96
CA HIS A 95 -4.81 -14.31 18.41
C HIS A 95 -6.27 -14.59 18.80
N SER A 96 -7.22 -14.56 17.86
CA SER A 96 -8.63 -14.72 18.18
C SER A 96 -9.44 -15.25 16.99
N ALA A 97 -10.26 -16.25 17.23
CA ALA A 97 -11.27 -16.72 16.25
C ALA A 97 -12.38 -15.69 16.01
N ASN A 98 -12.55 -14.73 16.90
CA ASN A 98 -13.51 -13.65 16.75
C ASN A 98 -12.98 -12.61 15.74
N ARG A 99 -13.85 -12.11 14.87
CA ARG A 99 -13.50 -11.03 13.93
C ARG A 99 -13.35 -9.69 14.64
N ARG A 100 -12.33 -9.62 15.50
CA ARG A 100 -11.99 -8.47 16.35
C ARG A 100 -10.48 -8.42 16.53
N ILE A 101 -9.90 -7.24 16.54
CA ILE A 101 -8.51 -6.99 16.88
C ILE A 101 -8.51 -6.25 18.20
N SER A 102 -7.91 -6.84 19.24
CA SER A 102 -7.80 -6.21 20.57
C SER A 102 -6.56 -5.29 20.64
N PRO A 103 -6.52 -4.36 21.58
CA PRO A 103 -5.31 -3.57 21.83
C PRO A 103 -4.09 -4.46 22.03
N GLY A 104 -2.99 -4.17 21.30
CA GLY A 104 -1.75 -4.95 21.28
C GLY A 104 -1.72 -6.08 20.26
N ASP A 105 -2.86 -6.52 19.76
CA ASP A 105 -2.96 -7.60 18.74
C ASP A 105 -2.65 -7.09 17.34
N ASP A 106 -2.35 -8.04 16.46
CA ASP A 106 -2.20 -7.83 15.03
C ASP A 106 -3.11 -8.76 14.21
N ALA A 107 -3.38 -8.39 12.98
CA ALA A 107 -4.24 -9.15 12.08
C ALA A 107 -3.95 -8.86 10.61
N TYR A 108 -4.33 -9.79 9.74
CA TYR A 108 -4.51 -9.49 8.32
C TYR A 108 -5.89 -8.86 8.12
N ALA A 109 -5.92 -7.74 7.43
CA ALA A 109 -7.13 -6.98 7.18
C ALA A 109 -7.17 -6.42 5.76
N GLN A 110 -8.37 -6.20 5.26
CA GLN A 110 -8.62 -5.48 4.02
C GLN A 110 -9.32 -4.16 4.36
N PHE A 111 -8.89 -3.10 3.72
CA PHE A 111 -9.57 -1.81 3.78
C PHE A 111 -10.31 -1.54 2.49
N VAL A 112 -11.56 -1.10 2.62
CA VAL A 112 -12.37 -0.60 1.51
C VAL A 112 -12.61 0.87 1.73
N THR A 113 -11.97 1.70 0.90
CA THR A 113 -11.98 3.16 1.03
C THR A 113 -13.19 3.79 0.32
N ASP A 114 -13.63 4.94 0.80
CA ASP A 114 -14.71 5.74 0.24
C ASP A 114 -14.35 6.40 -1.08
N ARG A 115 -13.06 6.66 -1.28
CA ARG A 115 -12.49 7.26 -2.49
C ARG A 115 -11.23 6.52 -2.91
N PRO A 116 -10.85 6.58 -4.20
CA PRO A 116 -9.60 5.99 -4.66
C PRO A 116 -8.39 6.60 -3.95
N ILE A 117 -7.45 5.75 -3.55
CA ILE A 117 -6.16 6.13 -3.01
C ILE A 117 -5.05 5.48 -3.84
N LEU A 118 -3.86 6.05 -3.80
CA LEU A 118 -2.67 5.41 -4.32
C LEU A 118 -1.86 4.86 -3.16
N CYS A 119 -1.51 3.59 -3.24
CA CYS A 119 -0.64 2.94 -2.27
C CYS A 119 0.15 1.81 -2.94
N CYS A 120 1.34 1.54 -2.41
CA CYS A 120 2.19 0.45 -2.84
C CYS A 120 2.43 -0.54 -1.71
N ARG A 121 2.89 -1.75 -2.03
CA ARG A 121 3.36 -2.69 -1.00
C ARG A 121 4.48 -2.04 -0.18
N GLY A 122 4.42 -2.19 1.13
CA GLY A 122 5.38 -1.62 2.06
C GLY A 122 5.00 -0.23 2.57
N ASP A 123 4.03 0.44 1.97
CA ASP A 123 3.54 1.71 2.48
C ASP A 123 2.96 1.54 3.88
N ARG A 124 3.35 2.44 4.76
CA ARG A 124 2.84 2.50 6.13
C ARG A 124 1.66 3.45 6.22
N PHE A 125 0.69 3.09 7.06
CA PHE A 125 -0.47 3.93 7.32
C PHE A 125 -0.83 3.91 8.81
N LEU A 126 -1.57 4.95 9.21
CA LEU A 126 -2.16 5.04 10.54
C LEU A 126 -3.66 4.83 10.46
N ILE A 127 -4.21 4.26 11.52
CA ILE A 127 -5.64 4.07 11.74
C ILE A 127 -6.06 4.99 12.88
N ARG A 128 -7.01 5.88 12.61
CA ARG A 128 -7.66 6.69 13.63
C ARG A 128 -9.11 6.28 13.76
N ASP A 129 -9.68 6.57 14.92
CA ASP A 129 -11.12 6.49 15.09
C ASP A 129 -11.85 7.42 14.12
N TYR A 130 -13.12 7.15 13.87
CA TYR A 130 -13.89 7.91 12.89
C TYR A 130 -14.00 9.39 13.24
N GLY A 131 -14.05 9.72 14.53
CA GLY A 131 -14.05 11.11 15.04
C GLY A 131 -12.69 11.79 15.07
N GLU A 132 -11.63 11.06 14.70
CA GLU A 132 -10.23 11.54 14.72
C GLU A 132 -9.73 12.00 16.10
N THR A 133 -10.33 11.49 17.16
CA THR A 133 -9.95 11.84 18.53
C THR A 133 -8.74 11.03 19.02
N ALA A 134 -8.56 9.81 18.49
CA ALA A 134 -7.49 8.92 18.92
C ALA A 134 -6.84 8.17 17.74
N THR A 135 -5.54 7.90 17.85
CA THR A 135 -4.85 6.94 16.99
C THR A 135 -5.03 5.56 17.60
N LEU A 136 -5.59 4.64 16.81
CA LEU A 136 -5.88 3.28 17.25
C LEU A 136 -4.75 2.30 16.94
N GLY A 137 -4.02 2.56 15.87
CA GLY A 137 -2.95 1.70 15.41
C GLY A 137 -2.45 2.10 14.03
N GLY A 138 -1.92 1.14 13.31
CA GLY A 138 -1.44 1.32 11.96
C GLY A 138 -1.11 -0.01 11.32
N GLY A 139 -0.46 0.06 10.16
CA GLY A 139 -0.12 -1.14 9.43
C GLY A 139 0.79 -0.89 8.25
N ILE A 140 0.97 -1.97 7.50
CA ILE A 140 1.76 -1.99 6.27
C ILE A 140 0.87 -2.57 5.17
N VAL A 141 0.82 -1.90 4.02
CA VAL A 141 0.16 -2.41 2.82
C VAL A 141 0.92 -3.65 2.33
N LEU A 142 0.21 -4.75 2.14
CA LEU A 142 0.75 -5.99 1.60
C LEU A 142 0.40 -6.16 0.12
N ASP A 143 -0.83 -5.83 -0.24
CA ASP A 143 -1.30 -5.88 -1.61
C ASP A 143 -2.25 -4.71 -1.89
N PRO A 144 -1.87 -3.78 -2.81
CA PRO A 144 -2.71 -2.66 -3.21
C PRO A 144 -3.93 -3.08 -4.05
N HIS A 145 -3.99 -4.33 -4.50
CA HIS A 145 -5.08 -4.90 -5.30
C HIS A 145 -5.86 -5.98 -4.52
N GLY A 146 -6.38 -5.62 -3.35
CA GLY A 146 -7.09 -6.54 -2.47
C GLY A 146 -8.21 -7.33 -3.18
N ALA A 147 -8.24 -8.64 -2.97
CA ALA A 147 -9.21 -9.54 -3.59
C ALA A 147 -10.66 -9.18 -3.19
N VAL A 148 -11.58 -9.17 -4.16
CA VAL A 148 -13.01 -8.93 -3.90
C VAL A 148 -13.69 -10.18 -3.37
N ARG A 149 -13.32 -11.36 -3.90
CA ARG A 149 -13.87 -12.67 -3.51
C ARG A 149 -12.76 -13.52 -2.89
N HIS A 150 -13.15 -14.53 -2.10
CA HIS A 150 -12.21 -15.47 -1.46
C HIS A 150 -11.09 -14.80 -0.65
N ARG A 151 -11.34 -13.58 -0.17
CA ARG A 151 -10.37 -12.71 0.53
C ARG A 151 -9.75 -13.31 1.79
N SER A 152 -10.41 -14.32 2.39
CA SER A 152 -9.96 -15.06 3.57
C SER A 152 -9.69 -16.54 3.28
N SER A 153 -9.49 -16.93 2.01
CA SER A 153 -9.09 -18.30 1.65
C SER A 153 -7.69 -18.61 2.20
N ALA A 154 -7.41 -19.87 2.41
CA ALA A 154 -6.09 -20.29 2.90
C ALA A 154 -4.97 -19.82 1.98
N SER A 155 -5.13 -19.97 0.64
CA SER A 155 -4.17 -19.50 -0.36
C SER A 155 -3.98 -17.99 -0.30
N ARG A 156 -5.08 -17.20 -0.19
CA ARG A 156 -4.96 -15.74 -0.06
C ARG A 156 -4.21 -15.32 1.20
N LEU A 157 -4.48 -15.95 2.33
CA LEU A 157 -3.80 -15.67 3.59
C LEU A 157 -2.32 -16.07 3.54
N ALA A 158 -1.99 -17.18 2.91
CA ALA A 158 -0.62 -17.61 2.68
C ALA A 158 0.14 -16.62 1.77
N PHE A 159 -0.49 -16.16 0.67
CA PHE A 159 0.04 -15.09 -0.17
C PHE A 159 0.32 -13.80 0.64
N LEU A 160 -0.62 -13.35 1.46
CA LEU A 160 -0.41 -12.15 2.29
C LEU A 160 0.71 -12.35 3.32
N ALA A 161 0.85 -13.55 3.89
CA ALA A 161 1.95 -13.89 4.77
C ALA A 161 3.30 -13.85 4.03
N ALA A 162 3.34 -14.33 2.78
CA ALA A 162 4.51 -14.21 1.91
C ALA A 162 4.85 -12.74 1.62
N MET A 163 3.85 -11.92 1.29
CA MET A 163 4.04 -10.49 1.02
C MET A 163 4.55 -9.69 2.22
N ARG A 164 4.46 -10.22 3.43
CA ARG A 164 4.99 -9.61 4.65
C ARG A 164 6.51 -9.78 4.81
N LYS A 165 7.12 -10.73 4.11
CA LYS A 165 8.54 -11.05 4.26
C LYS A 165 9.45 -9.98 3.67
N ASP A 166 10.63 -9.81 4.27
CA ASP A 166 11.74 -9.03 3.76
C ASP A 166 13.00 -9.92 3.78
N PRO A 167 13.87 -9.85 2.78
CA PRO A 167 13.82 -8.96 1.61
C PRO A 167 12.75 -9.37 0.57
N ILE A 168 12.58 -8.50 -0.45
CA ILE A 168 11.59 -8.66 -1.52
C ILE A 168 11.72 -10.01 -2.25
N GLU A 169 12.95 -10.53 -2.39
CA GLU A 169 13.23 -11.82 -3.01
C GLU A 169 12.63 -12.99 -2.23
N GLU A 170 12.63 -12.90 -0.90
CA GLU A 170 12.02 -13.90 -0.04
C GLU A 170 10.50 -13.86 -0.12
N ALA A 171 9.92 -12.66 -0.18
CA ALA A 171 8.49 -12.48 -0.39
C ALA A 171 8.04 -13.05 -1.73
N LEU A 172 8.78 -12.79 -2.82
CA LEU A 172 8.52 -13.33 -4.15
C LEU A 172 8.59 -14.84 -4.18
N ARG A 173 9.64 -15.42 -3.62
CA ARG A 173 9.80 -16.88 -3.57
C ARG A 173 8.63 -17.54 -2.86
N ALA A 174 8.28 -17.02 -1.68
CA ALA A 174 7.17 -17.56 -0.92
C ALA A 174 5.82 -17.39 -1.61
N ALA A 175 5.60 -16.25 -2.30
CA ALA A 175 4.37 -16.03 -3.05
C ALA A 175 4.24 -16.97 -4.25
N LEU A 176 5.34 -17.26 -4.95
CA LEU A 176 5.36 -18.23 -6.05
C LEU A 176 5.09 -19.66 -5.56
N GLU A 177 5.58 -20.03 -4.38
CA GLU A 177 5.31 -21.36 -3.79
C GLU A 177 3.83 -21.55 -3.46
N GLU A 178 3.11 -20.45 -3.12
CA GLU A 178 1.71 -20.50 -2.71
C GLU A 178 0.71 -20.40 -3.89
N ASP A 179 1.12 -19.84 -5.03
CA ASP A 179 0.24 -19.56 -6.18
C ASP A 179 0.59 -20.42 -7.41
N ASP A 180 0.84 -21.73 -7.18
CA ASP A 180 1.22 -22.72 -8.21
C ASP A 180 2.39 -22.26 -9.12
N GLY A 181 3.22 -21.35 -8.63
CA GLY A 181 4.39 -20.83 -9.32
C GLY A 181 4.10 -19.75 -10.36
N ILE A 182 2.88 -19.20 -10.42
CA ILE A 182 2.48 -18.19 -11.41
C ILE A 182 2.13 -16.88 -10.70
N LEU A 183 2.84 -15.81 -11.03
CA LEU A 183 2.51 -14.44 -10.62
C LEU A 183 2.51 -13.54 -11.86
N GLU A 184 1.49 -12.69 -11.97
CA GLU A 184 1.46 -11.69 -13.04
C GLU A 184 2.53 -10.63 -12.80
N TYR A 185 3.53 -10.62 -13.66
CA TYR A 185 4.74 -9.83 -13.50
C TYR A 185 4.48 -8.33 -13.45
N ASP A 186 3.68 -7.79 -14.36
CA ASP A 186 3.40 -6.36 -14.43
C ASP A 186 2.60 -5.87 -13.22
N SER A 187 1.68 -6.68 -12.73
CA SER A 187 0.91 -6.39 -11.52
C SER A 187 1.83 -6.32 -10.30
N LEU A 188 2.77 -7.24 -10.21
CA LEU A 188 3.75 -7.31 -9.15
C LEU A 188 4.72 -6.11 -9.17
N LEU A 189 5.25 -5.74 -10.34
CA LEU A 189 6.12 -4.57 -10.48
C LEU A 189 5.41 -3.30 -10.02
N ARG A 190 4.17 -3.12 -10.47
CA ARG A 190 3.34 -1.99 -10.06
C ARG A 190 3.05 -2.00 -8.56
N ALA A 191 2.62 -3.13 -8.02
CA ALA A 191 2.33 -3.27 -6.59
C ALA A 191 3.51 -2.91 -5.70
N TRP A 192 4.73 -3.11 -6.18
CA TRP A 192 5.96 -2.88 -5.46
C TRP A 192 6.69 -1.59 -5.88
N ASN A 193 6.07 -0.78 -6.74
CA ASN A 193 6.65 0.46 -7.28
C ASN A 193 8.06 0.25 -7.83
N LEU A 194 8.25 -0.87 -8.54
CA LEU A 194 9.52 -1.19 -9.19
C LEU A 194 9.56 -0.61 -10.59
N ASP A 195 10.73 -0.10 -10.98
CA ASP A 195 10.97 0.43 -12.31
C ASP A 195 10.99 -0.71 -13.35
N PRO A 196 10.05 -0.77 -14.31
CA PRO A 196 10.03 -1.80 -15.35
C PRO A 196 11.26 -1.78 -16.24
N GLY A 197 11.93 -0.63 -16.36
CA GLY A 197 13.17 -0.47 -17.12
C GLY A 197 14.39 -1.06 -16.40
N LYS A 198 14.33 -1.15 -15.09
CA LYS A 198 15.31 -1.87 -14.27
C LYS A 198 14.85 -3.33 -14.13
N ARG A 199 14.97 -4.10 -15.21
CA ARG A 199 14.60 -5.52 -15.20
C ARG A 199 15.05 -6.17 -13.88
N PRO A 200 14.15 -6.70 -13.06
CA PRO A 200 14.51 -7.37 -11.82
C PRO A 200 15.18 -8.73 -12.05
N GLY A 201 15.85 -8.90 -13.18
CA GLY A 201 16.59 -10.11 -13.51
C GLY A 201 17.63 -10.51 -12.45
N ARG A 202 18.04 -9.58 -11.58
CA ARG A 202 18.77 -9.91 -10.35
C ARG A 202 17.84 -10.36 -9.22
N LEU A 203 16.64 -9.79 -9.09
CA LEU A 203 15.65 -10.16 -8.08
C LEU A 203 15.08 -11.56 -8.32
N LEU A 204 14.97 -11.95 -9.60
CA LEU A 204 14.36 -13.22 -10.00
C LEU A 204 15.40 -14.31 -10.33
N LYS A 205 16.70 -14.02 -10.22
CA LYS A 205 17.75 -15.00 -10.49
C LYS A 205 17.63 -16.17 -9.52
N GLY A 206 17.14 -17.31 -10.02
CA GLY A 206 16.90 -18.53 -9.25
C GLY A 206 15.56 -18.62 -8.53
N VAL A 207 14.65 -17.64 -8.73
CA VAL A 207 13.31 -17.64 -8.12
C VAL A 207 12.23 -17.98 -9.13
N ALA A 208 12.31 -17.49 -10.37
CA ALA A 208 11.28 -17.73 -11.38
C ALA A 208 11.85 -17.74 -12.80
N ARG A 209 11.16 -18.47 -13.70
CA ARG A 209 11.30 -18.37 -15.14
C ARG A 209 10.20 -17.44 -15.64
N ILE A 210 10.57 -16.34 -16.29
CA ILE A 210 9.61 -15.45 -16.94
C ILE A 210 9.35 -16.01 -18.33
N GLU A 211 8.14 -16.42 -18.61
CA GLU A 211 7.66 -16.69 -19.96
C GLU A 211 7.08 -15.41 -20.54
N SER A 212 7.61 -15.04 -21.71
CA SER A 212 7.21 -13.84 -22.47
C SER A 212 6.00 -14.12 -23.35
#